data_2d086e3339f6f75ac9cc020f880eb1c4
#
_entry.id   2d086e3339f6f75ac9cc020f880eb1c4
#
_cell.length_a   1.000
_cell.length_b   1.000
_cell.length_c   1.000
_cell.angle_alpha   90.00
_cell.angle_beta   90.00
_cell.angle_gamma   90.00
#
_symmetry.space_group_name_H-M   'P 1'
#
loop_
_entity.id
_entity.type
_entity.pdbx_description
1 polymer ?
#
loop_
_entity_poly.entity_id
_entity_poly.type
_entity_poly.pdbx_seq_one_letter_code
_entity_poly.pdbx_strand_id
1 'polypeptide(L)'
;MIDWQRAMGGDGHRGNRSDGILEAMASAGTKNPEVRGAAETAAKLLALEARLRELEDVMVAYSGGVDSAFLAGTAHRVLGKRMLAVLADSASLARRDLEQATAFAQSLGMPLEIIATEELDRPEYARNDADRCFHCKDVLFSVLEELAGKRGIAHIAYGMNADDTRDYRPGQRAAAQHAVLAPLAEAGLTKLEIRALAKAAGYPVWDRPAAPCLSSRVEYGRTVTREVLEQVERGEESLRQLGFRELRVRHHGELARVEIARDELARALTMEMMDAISAALREAGFKYVTLDCAGFRSGSMNAVLPVEVLARKGA
;
A
#
# COMPACT_ATOMS: atom_id res chain seq x y z
N MET A 1 14.36 -18.44 17.80
CA MET A 1 13.17 -18.29 16.95
C MET A 1 11.95 -18.53 17.80
N ILE A 2 11.17 -17.49 18.12
CA ILE A 2 9.94 -17.64 18.89
C ILE A 2 8.88 -18.21 17.94
N ASP A 3 8.33 -19.37 18.30
CA ASP A 3 7.29 -20.05 17.51
C ASP A 3 5.95 -19.34 17.65
N TRP A 4 5.71 -18.35 16.82
CA TRP A 4 4.48 -17.56 16.76
C TRP A 4 3.25 -18.38 16.38
N GLN A 5 3.42 -19.53 15.71
CA GLN A 5 2.31 -20.41 15.34
C GLN A 5 1.69 -21.11 16.56
N ARG A 6 2.49 -21.40 17.57
CA ARG A 6 2.03 -22.06 18.81
C ARG A 6 1.24 -21.11 19.72
N ALA A 7 1.52 -19.80 19.67
CA ALA A 7 0.78 -18.79 20.43
C ALA A 7 -0.58 -18.44 19.79
N MET A 8 -0.76 -18.77 18.50
CA MET A 8 -1.95 -18.43 17.73
C MET A 8 -2.85 -19.63 17.37
N GLY A 9 -2.45 -20.86 17.69
CA GLY A 9 -3.17 -22.10 17.37
C GLY A 9 -3.62 -22.88 18.60
N GLY A 10 -4.81 -22.59 19.09
CA GLY A 10 -5.49 -23.38 20.12
C GLY A 10 -7.00 -23.31 19.88
N ASP A 11 -7.61 -24.49 19.72
CA ASP A 11 -9.03 -24.70 19.51
C ASP A 11 -9.94 -23.94 20.48
N GLY A 12 -10.93 -23.28 19.91
CA GLY A 12 -12.29 -23.12 20.42
C GLY A 12 -12.52 -22.71 21.88
N HIS A 13 -11.94 -21.59 22.36
CA HIS A 13 -12.54 -20.83 23.46
C HIS A 13 -12.26 -19.35 23.27
N ARG A 14 -13.30 -18.51 23.42
CA ARG A 14 -13.22 -17.04 23.34
C ARG A 14 -12.47 -16.48 24.55
N GLY A 15 -11.15 -16.75 24.63
CA GLY A 15 -10.19 -16.10 25.50
C GLY A 15 -9.39 -15.10 24.68
N ASN A 16 -9.18 -13.92 25.25
CA ASN A 16 -8.45 -12.81 24.64
C ASN A 16 -7.05 -13.28 24.18
N ARG A 17 -6.81 -13.39 22.87
CA ARG A 17 -5.55 -13.92 22.30
C ARG A 17 -4.32 -13.06 22.63
N SER A 18 -4.52 -11.83 23.08
CA SER A 18 -3.46 -10.96 23.59
C SER A 18 -2.83 -11.46 24.90
N ASP A 19 -3.59 -12.17 25.74
CA ASP A 19 -3.10 -12.65 27.03
C ASP A 19 -2.07 -13.77 26.87
N GLY A 20 -2.22 -14.65 25.88
CA GLY A 20 -1.25 -15.71 25.58
C GLY A 20 0.10 -15.20 25.06
N ILE A 21 0.11 -14.05 24.36
CA ILE A 21 1.34 -13.39 23.91
C ILE A 21 2.05 -12.75 25.12
N LEU A 22 1.31 -12.12 26.01
CA LEU A 22 1.85 -11.48 27.23
C LEU A 22 2.43 -12.50 28.21
N GLU A 23 1.80 -13.67 28.40
CA GLU A 23 2.33 -14.73 29.26
C GLU A 23 3.61 -15.38 28.73
N ALA A 24 3.68 -15.61 27.40
CA ALA A 24 4.90 -16.12 26.75
C ALA A 24 6.08 -15.15 26.85
N MET A 25 5.80 -13.84 26.92
CA MET A 25 6.82 -12.78 26.98
C MET A 25 7.26 -12.47 28.41
N ALA A 26 6.40 -12.61 29.40
CA ALA A 26 6.75 -12.42 30.83
C ALA A 26 7.75 -13.47 31.34
N SER A 27 7.81 -14.65 30.70
CA SER A 27 8.71 -15.75 31.11
C SER A 27 10.10 -15.71 30.44
N ALA A 28 10.30 -14.88 29.37
CA ALA A 28 11.56 -14.79 28.66
C ALA A 28 12.38 -13.59 29.15
N GLY A 29 13.51 -13.86 29.84
CA GLY A 29 14.38 -12.84 30.42
C GLY A 29 14.82 -11.74 29.44
N THR A 30 14.71 -10.48 29.83
CA THR A 30 14.82 -9.20 29.12
C THR A 30 16.19 -8.85 28.49
N LYS A 31 17.14 -9.77 28.45
CA LYS A 31 18.52 -9.50 27.98
C LYS A 31 18.78 -9.82 26.51
N ASN A 32 17.87 -10.52 25.82
CA ASN A 32 18.03 -10.83 24.40
C ASN A 32 17.41 -9.70 23.54
N PRO A 33 18.18 -9.05 22.63
CA PRO A 33 17.69 -7.97 21.77
C PRO A 33 16.48 -8.37 20.89
N GLU A 34 16.43 -9.60 20.40
CA GLU A 34 15.30 -10.11 19.60
C GLU A 34 14.01 -10.22 20.44
N VAL A 35 14.11 -10.68 21.68
CA VAL A 35 12.99 -10.79 22.61
C VAL A 35 12.48 -9.39 23.00
N ARG A 36 13.41 -8.46 23.22
CA ARG A 36 13.07 -7.06 23.53
C ARG A 36 12.34 -6.39 22.37
N GLY A 37 12.81 -6.56 21.13
CA GLY A 37 12.16 -6.03 19.93
C GLY A 37 10.76 -6.62 19.72
N ALA A 38 10.59 -7.92 19.98
CA ALA A 38 9.29 -8.56 19.90
C ALA A 38 8.31 -8.04 20.98
N ALA A 39 8.80 -7.80 22.21
CA ALA A 39 8.01 -7.23 23.31
C ALA A 39 7.53 -5.81 22.98
N GLU A 40 8.41 -4.98 22.42
CA GLU A 40 8.08 -3.63 22.00
C GLU A 40 7.02 -3.63 20.88
N THR A 41 7.19 -4.49 19.88
CA THR A 41 6.21 -4.63 18.78
C THR A 41 4.84 -5.09 19.30
N ALA A 42 4.80 -6.00 20.27
CA ALA A 42 3.54 -6.42 20.87
C ALA A 42 2.88 -5.30 21.68
N ALA A 43 3.64 -4.49 22.40
CA ALA A 43 3.11 -3.32 23.12
C ALA A 43 2.49 -2.29 22.14
N LYS A 44 3.13 -2.04 20.99
CA LYS A 44 2.60 -1.18 19.93
C LYS A 44 1.31 -1.75 19.33
N LEU A 45 1.21 -3.06 19.13
CA LEU A 45 -0.03 -3.70 18.69
C LEU A 45 -1.16 -3.49 19.69
N LEU A 46 -0.90 -3.67 20.98
CA LEU A 46 -1.88 -3.42 22.03
C LEU A 46 -2.32 -1.96 22.07
N ALA A 47 -1.40 -1.02 21.87
CA ALA A 47 -1.74 0.41 21.76
C ALA A 47 -2.64 0.69 20.55
N LEU A 48 -2.35 0.08 19.39
CA LEU A 48 -3.22 0.18 18.20
C LEU A 48 -4.63 -0.36 18.50
N GLU A 49 -4.73 -1.54 19.12
CA GLU A 49 -6.02 -2.13 19.47
C GLU A 49 -6.81 -1.29 20.48
N ALA A 50 -6.13 -0.73 21.49
CA ALA A 50 -6.73 0.17 22.45
C ALA A 50 -7.28 1.42 21.76
N ARG A 51 -6.47 2.03 20.88
CA ARG A 51 -6.90 3.19 20.09
C ARG A 51 -8.13 2.90 19.23
N LEU A 52 -8.16 1.74 18.57
CA LEU A 52 -9.33 1.34 17.77
C LEU A 52 -10.58 1.13 18.63
N ARG A 53 -10.45 0.58 19.85
CA ARG A 53 -11.59 0.44 20.77
C ARG A 53 -12.15 1.79 21.21
N GLU A 54 -11.28 2.79 21.47
CA GLU A 54 -11.66 4.15 21.82
C GLU A 54 -12.44 4.88 20.72
N LEU A 55 -12.17 4.55 19.45
CA LEU A 55 -12.90 5.15 18.32
C LEU A 55 -14.34 4.63 18.20
N GLU A 56 -14.65 3.46 18.80
CA GLU A 56 -15.94 2.78 18.75
C GLU A 56 -16.37 2.33 17.35
N ASP A 57 -16.24 3.19 16.33
CA ASP A 57 -16.42 2.89 14.91
C ASP A 57 -15.31 3.51 14.07
N VAL A 58 -15.05 2.96 12.88
CA VAL A 58 -14.04 3.49 11.97
C VAL A 58 -14.27 3.09 10.52
N MET A 59 -14.13 4.04 9.61
CA MET A 59 -13.98 3.81 8.17
C MET A 59 -12.49 3.80 7.83
N VAL A 60 -12.00 2.74 7.23
CA VAL A 60 -10.59 2.60 6.85
C VAL A 60 -10.43 2.83 5.35
N ALA A 61 -9.66 3.87 4.96
CA ALA A 61 -9.20 4.06 3.59
C ALA A 61 -8.26 2.91 3.20
N TYR A 62 -8.83 1.90 2.58
CA TYR A 62 -8.21 0.60 2.31
C TYR A 62 -7.70 0.53 0.86
N SER A 63 -6.40 0.38 0.67
CA SER A 63 -5.76 0.31 -0.66
C SER A 63 -5.27 -1.09 -1.03
N GLY A 64 -5.44 -2.10 -0.16
CA GLY A 64 -4.89 -3.45 -0.36
C GLY A 64 -3.37 -3.55 -0.13
N GLY A 65 -2.66 -2.46 0.10
CA GLY A 65 -1.26 -2.47 0.55
C GLY A 65 -1.13 -2.98 1.99
N VAL A 66 0.05 -3.51 2.36
CA VAL A 66 0.23 -4.19 3.65
C VAL A 66 -0.19 -3.34 4.85
N ASP A 67 0.09 -2.03 4.85
CA ASP A 67 -0.25 -1.16 5.99
C ASP A 67 -1.76 -1.00 6.14
N SER A 68 -2.46 -0.63 5.05
CA SER A 68 -3.92 -0.47 5.07
C SER A 68 -4.64 -1.80 5.30
N ALA A 69 -4.10 -2.91 4.79
CA ALA A 69 -4.64 -4.24 5.01
C ALA A 69 -4.47 -4.70 6.47
N PHE A 70 -3.31 -4.41 7.07
CA PHE A 70 -3.07 -4.72 8.47
C PHE A 70 -3.95 -3.86 9.39
N LEU A 71 -4.08 -2.56 9.10
CA LEU A 71 -4.99 -1.67 9.83
C LEU A 71 -6.44 -2.16 9.74
N ALA A 72 -6.95 -2.41 8.52
CA ALA A 72 -8.31 -2.85 8.30
C ALA A 72 -8.60 -4.22 8.94
N GLY A 73 -7.70 -5.19 8.80
CA GLY A 73 -7.83 -6.51 9.44
C GLY A 73 -7.80 -6.43 10.96
N THR A 74 -6.96 -5.55 11.55
CA THR A 74 -6.93 -5.31 13.00
C THR A 74 -8.21 -4.61 13.46
N ALA A 75 -8.67 -3.59 12.74
CA ALA A 75 -9.93 -2.91 13.04
C ALA A 75 -11.12 -3.88 12.97
N HIS A 76 -11.16 -4.75 11.97
CA HIS A 76 -12.20 -5.78 11.86
C HIS A 76 -12.17 -6.76 13.05
N ARG A 77 -11.00 -7.21 13.46
CA ARG A 77 -10.85 -8.10 14.63
C ARG A 77 -11.29 -7.44 15.93
N VAL A 78 -11.04 -6.13 16.09
CA VAL A 78 -11.33 -5.38 17.33
C VAL A 78 -12.78 -4.90 17.37
N LEU A 79 -13.32 -4.38 16.26
CA LEU A 79 -14.61 -3.69 16.18
C LEU A 79 -15.71 -4.51 15.51
N GLY A 80 -15.32 -5.59 14.78
CA GLY A 80 -16.28 -6.41 14.04
C GLY A 80 -17.02 -5.60 12.97
N LYS A 81 -18.33 -5.56 13.05
CA LYS A 81 -19.20 -4.84 12.10
C LYS A 81 -19.20 -3.31 12.25
N ARG A 82 -18.55 -2.78 13.29
CA ARG A 82 -18.43 -1.34 13.53
C ARG A 82 -17.23 -0.72 12.77
N MET A 83 -16.53 -1.53 11.95
CA MET A 83 -15.57 -1.02 10.99
C MET A 83 -16.09 -1.22 9.56
N LEU A 84 -15.70 -0.33 8.66
CA LEU A 84 -15.93 -0.42 7.22
C LEU A 84 -14.63 -0.16 6.48
N ALA A 85 -14.16 -1.14 5.70
CA ALA A 85 -13.08 -0.90 4.75
C ALA A 85 -13.67 -0.27 3.47
N VAL A 86 -13.05 0.79 2.98
CA VAL A 86 -13.46 1.43 1.74
C VAL A 86 -12.30 1.42 0.76
N LEU A 87 -12.50 0.74 -0.37
CA LEU A 87 -11.54 0.61 -1.46
C LEU A 87 -11.97 1.52 -2.62
N ALA A 88 -11.12 2.47 -2.97
CA ALA A 88 -11.35 3.33 -4.12
C ALA A 88 -11.00 2.57 -5.41
N ASP A 89 -12.02 2.34 -6.25
CA ASP A 89 -11.85 1.89 -7.63
C ASP A 89 -11.60 3.11 -8.52
N SER A 90 -10.34 3.44 -8.70
CA SER A 90 -9.89 4.55 -9.52
C SER A 90 -9.18 4.04 -10.78
N ALA A 91 -9.10 4.88 -11.81
CA ALA A 91 -8.34 4.55 -13.01
C ALA A 91 -6.84 4.34 -12.73
N SER A 92 -6.33 4.88 -11.63
CA SER A 92 -4.93 4.72 -11.21
C SER A 92 -4.65 3.46 -10.38
N LEU A 93 -5.69 2.72 -9.97
CA LEU A 93 -5.55 1.44 -9.28
C LEU A 93 -5.51 0.30 -10.29
N ALA A 94 -4.43 -0.49 -10.31
CA ALA A 94 -4.34 -1.65 -11.18
C ALA A 94 -5.46 -2.67 -10.86
N ARG A 95 -6.09 -3.23 -11.90
CA ARG A 95 -7.20 -4.19 -11.74
C ARG A 95 -6.82 -5.38 -10.88
N ARG A 96 -5.60 -5.88 -11.07
CA ARG A 96 -5.03 -6.92 -10.22
C ARG A 96 -5.00 -6.54 -8.74
N ASP A 97 -4.64 -5.31 -8.43
CA ASP A 97 -4.56 -4.86 -7.02
C ASP A 97 -5.96 -4.71 -6.43
N LEU A 98 -6.95 -4.26 -7.21
CA LEU A 98 -8.37 -4.25 -6.83
C LEU A 98 -8.88 -5.65 -6.49
N GLU A 99 -8.63 -6.62 -7.39
CA GLU A 99 -9.03 -8.03 -7.20
C GLU A 99 -8.40 -8.64 -5.95
N GLN A 100 -7.09 -8.43 -5.77
CA GLN A 100 -6.36 -8.97 -4.62
C GLN A 100 -6.80 -8.32 -3.29
N ALA A 101 -7.09 -7.02 -3.29
CA ALA A 101 -7.61 -6.32 -2.13
C ALA A 101 -9.02 -6.82 -1.76
N THR A 102 -9.87 -7.01 -2.76
CA THR A 102 -11.22 -7.55 -2.59
C THR A 102 -11.18 -8.98 -2.04
N ALA A 103 -10.35 -9.85 -2.64
CA ALA A 103 -10.19 -11.23 -2.17
C ALA A 103 -9.67 -11.32 -0.73
N PHE A 104 -8.74 -10.45 -0.34
CA PHE A 104 -8.26 -10.40 1.03
C PHE A 104 -9.36 -9.98 2.01
N ALA A 105 -10.13 -8.94 1.69
CA ALA A 105 -11.26 -8.51 2.53
C ALA A 105 -12.30 -9.62 2.70
N GLN A 106 -12.63 -10.32 1.62
CA GLN A 106 -13.55 -11.45 1.62
C GLN A 106 -13.02 -12.62 2.47
N SER A 107 -11.72 -12.93 2.39
CA SER A 107 -11.11 -14.01 3.17
C SER A 107 -11.21 -13.81 4.68
N LEU A 108 -11.30 -12.55 5.13
CA LEU A 108 -11.48 -12.19 6.53
C LEU A 108 -12.96 -12.00 6.92
N GLY A 109 -13.91 -12.03 5.97
CA GLY A 109 -15.29 -11.62 6.20
C GLY A 109 -15.43 -10.15 6.61
N MET A 110 -14.49 -9.32 6.19
CA MET A 110 -14.39 -7.90 6.54
C MET A 110 -15.44 -7.10 5.75
N PRO A 111 -16.22 -6.21 6.40
CA PRO A 111 -17.09 -5.28 5.69
C PRO A 111 -16.28 -4.44 4.71
N LEU A 112 -16.63 -4.52 3.42
CA LEU A 112 -15.94 -3.81 2.33
C LEU A 112 -16.96 -3.08 1.48
N GLU A 113 -16.69 -1.82 1.20
CA GLU A 113 -17.38 -1.03 0.18
C GLU A 113 -16.39 -0.58 -0.88
N ILE A 114 -16.73 -0.77 -2.16
CA ILE A 114 -15.93 -0.31 -3.29
C ILE A 114 -16.61 0.93 -3.85
N ILE A 115 -15.88 2.03 -3.94
CA ILE A 115 -16.36 3.31 -4.43
C ILE A 115 -15.58 3.75 -5.66
N ALA A 116 -16.24 4.34 -6.64
CA ALA A 116 -15.55 5.01 -7.75
C ALA A 116 -14.99 6.36 -7.28
N THR A 117 -13.80 6.71 -7.77
CA THR A 117 -13.22 8.05 -7.62
C THR A 117 -12.79 8.60 -8.98
N GLU A 118 -13.00 9.90 -9.18
CA GLU A 118 -12.81 10.59 -10.45
C GLU A 118 -11.66 11.61 -10.36
N GLU A 119 -10.52 11.21 -9.79
CA GLU A 119 -9.36 12.09 -9.66
C GLU A 119 -8.81 12.55 -11.01
N LEU A 120 -9.01 11.77 -12.09
CA LEU A 120 -8.60 12.16 -13.45
C LEU A 120 -9.34 13.40 -13.98
N ASP A 121 -10.54 13.66 -13.50
CA ASP A 121 -11.34 14.82 -13.90
C ASP A 121 -10.84 16.12 -13.23
N ARG A 122 -9.92 16.00 -12.28
CA ARG A 122 -9.23 17.14 -11.66
C ARG A 122 -8.02 17.55 -12.50
N PRO A 123 -8.00 18.76 -13.10
CA PRO A 123 -6.85 19.23 -13.90
C PRO A 123 -5.53 19.23 -13.10
N GLU A 124 -5.60 19.49 -11.79
CA GLU A 124 -4.45 19.51 -10.88
C GLU A 124 -3.84 18.11 -10.75
N TYR A 125 -4.65 17.06 -10.72
CA TYR A 125 -4.18 15.69 -10.72
C TYR A 125 -3.64 15.29 -12.11
N ALA A 126 -4.40 15.59 -13.17
CA ALA A 126 -4.06 15.19 -14.54
C ALA A 126 -2.74 15.78 -15.03
N ARG A 127 -2.36 16.99 -14.60
CA ARG A 127 -1.06 17.63 -14.92
C ARG A 127 0.14 16.83 -14.42
N ASN A 128 -0.03 15.95 -13.44
CA ASN A 128 1.02 15.07 -12.95
C ASN A 128 2.22 15.82 -12.36
N ASP A 129 1.95 16.85 -11.60
CA ASP A 129 2.97 17.61 -10.87
C ASP A 129 3.40 16.88 -9.57
N ALA A 130 4.41 17.42 -8.90
CA ALA A 130 4.97 16.81 -7.67
C ALA A 130 3.95 16.65 -6.53
N ASP A 131 2.87 17.42 -6.53
CA ASP A 131 1.77 17.41 -5.56
C ASP A 131 0.56 16.54 -5.99
N ARG A 132 0.65 15.83 -7.13
CA ARG A 132 -0.43 14.94 -7.61
C ARG A 132 -1.02 14.06 -6.51
N CYS A 133 -0.17 13.52 -5.62
CA CYS A 133 -0.64 12.66 -4.52
C CYS A 133 -1.50 13.40 -3.50
N PHE A 134 -1.32 14.72 -3.35
CA PHE A 134 -2.22 15.55 -2.54
C PHE A 134 -3.62 15.56 -3.18
N HIS A 135 -3.74 15.90 -4.45
CA HIS A 135 -5.02 15.98 -5.16
C HIS A 135 -5.76 14.63 -5.21
N CYS A 136 -5.02 13.54 -5.39
CA CYS A 136 -5.58 12.19 -5.31
C CYS A 136 -6.19 11.90 -3.93
N LYS A 137 -5.47 12.21 -2.86
CA LYS A 137 -5.94 11.98 -1.50
C LYS A 137 -7.07 12.91 -1.09
N ASP A 138 -7.04 14.15 -1.56
CA ASP A 138 -8.09 15.14 -1.33
C ASP A 138 -9.44 14.65 -1.90
N VAL A 139 -9.45 14.17 -3.15
CA VAL A 139 -10.64 13.56 -3.76
C VAL A 139 -11.11 12.35 -2.96
N LEU A 140 -10.20 11.44 -2.63
CA LEU A 140 -10.53 10.24 -1.85
C LEU A 140 -11.18 10.61 -0.51
N PHE A 141 -10.55 11.49 0.26
CA PHE A 141 -11.03 11.81 1.60
C PHE A 141 -12.35 12.59 1.57
N SER A 142 -12.55 13.46 0.59
CA SER A 142 -13.85 14.12 0.38
C SER A 142 -14.99 13.11 0.17
N VAL A 143 -14.76 12.09 -0.67
CA VAL A 143 -15.75 11.03 -0.90
C VAL A 143 -15.95 10.17 0.36
N LEU A 144 -14.89 9.89 1.11
CA LEU A 144 -14.99 9.14 2.36
C LEU A 144 -15.76 9.92 3.45
N GLU A 145 -15.58 11.24 3.55
CA GLU A 145 -16.34 12.09 4.50
C GLU A 145 -17.84 12.07 4.18
N GLU A 146 -18.19 12.19 2.90
CA GLU A 146 -19.60 12.10 2.48
C GLU A 146 -20.19 10.73 2.81
N LEU A 147 -19.44 9.65 2.52
CA LEU A 147 -19.87 8.29 2.80
C LEU A 147 -19.98 8.04 4.32
N ALA A 148 -19.03 8.52 5.11
CA ALA A 148 -19.03 8.41 6.56
C ALA A 148 -20.25 9.09 7.17
N GLY A 149 -20.60 10.30 6.70
CA GLY A 149 -21.82 10.99 7.09
C GLY A 149 -23.09 10.18 6.78
N LYS A 150 -23.16 9.57 5.57
CA LYS A 150 -24.30 8.72 5.18
C LYS A 150 -24.41 7.43 6.00
N ARG A 151 -23.29 6.88 6.45
CA ARG A 151 -23.22 5.63 7.23
C ARG A 151 -23.27 5.86 8.74
N GLY A 152 -23.20 7.10 9.20
CA GLY A 152 -23.15 7.45 10.62
C GLY A 152 -21.86 7.00 11.31
N ILE A 153 -20.73 6.92 10.54
CA ILE A 153 -19.41 6.57 11.05
C ILE A 153 -18.67 7.87 11.39
N ALA A 154 -18.19 7.98 12.62
CA ALA A 154 -17.59 9.22 13.11
C ALA A 154 -16.12 9.40 12.68
N HIS A 155 -15.39 8.31 12.44
CA HIS A 155 -13.94 8.35 12.27
C HIS A 155 -13.49 7.75 10.93
N ILE A 156 -12.56 8.44 10.27
CA ILE A 156 -11.87 7.94 9.07
C ILE A 156 -10.40 7.73 9.43
N ALA A 157 -9.85 6.58 9.05
CA ALA A 157 -8.45 6.25 9.26
C ALA A 157 -7.77 5.76 7.98
N TYR A 158 -6.43 5.91 7.89
CA TYR A 158 -5.65 5.41 6.78
C TYR A 158 -4.35 4.75 7.23
N GLY A 159 -3.74 3.97 6.35
CA GLY A 159 -2.60 3.11 6.66
C GLY A 159 -1.24 3.84 6.66
N MET A 160 -1.13 5.06 7.22
CA MET A 160 0.17 5.69 7.45
C MET A 160 0.87 5.03 8.63
N ASN A 161 2.13 4.67 8.47
CA ASN A 161 2.97 4.06 9.50
C ASN A 161 3.99 5.05 10.09
N ALA A 162 4.75 4.65 11.12
CA ALA A 162 5.70 5.51 11.81
C ALA A 162 6.88 5.97 10.92
N ASP A 163 7.30 5.16 9.93
CA ASP A 163 8.39 5.54 9.03
C ASP A 163 7.95 6.67 8.07
N ASP A 164 6.66 6.68 7.70
CA ASP A 164 6.08 7.70 6.82
C ASP A 164 6.05 9.09 7.48
N THR A 165 6.06 9.20 8.82
CA THR A 165 6.04 10.48 9.54
C THR A 165 7.31 11.30 9.32
N ARG A 166 8.42 10.65 8.95
CA ARG A 166 9.71 11.28 8.70
C ARG A 166 9.89 11.76 7.26
N ASP A 167 8.94 11.44 6.37
CA ASP A 167 9.02 11.75 4.95
C ASP A 167 7.87 12.72 4.59
N TYR A 168 8.22 13.87 4.01
CA TYR A 168 7.21 14.81 3.50
C TYR A 168 6.51 14.18 2.30
N ARG A 169 5.27 13.76 2.51
CA ARG A 169 4.40 13.23 1.45
C ARG A 169 3.21 14.17 1.22
N PRO A 170 3.02 14.68 0.03
CA PRO A 170 1.88 15.57 -0.25
C PRO A 170 0.53 15.02 0.22
N GLY A 171 0.32 13.70 0.15
CA GLY A 171 -0.90 13.06 0.62
C GLY A 171 -1.16 13.15 2.14
N GLN A 172 -0.12 13.39 2.97
CA GLN A 172 -0.31 13.58 4.42
C GLN A 172 -0.96 14.94 4.71
N ARG A 173 -0.66 15.95 3.90
CA ARG A 173 -1.31 17.27 4.01
C ARG A 173 -2.82 17.15 3.75
N ALA A 174 -3.24 16.36 2.76
CA ALA A 174 -4.64 16.09 2.53
C ALA A 174 -5.28 15.36 3.73
N ALA A 175 -4.63 14.34 4.27
CA ALA A 175 -5.13 13.62 5.45
C ALA A 175 -5.33 14.55 6.66
N ALA A 176 -4.39 15.49 6.88
CA ALA A 176 -4.51 16.49 7.96
C ALA A 176 -5.66 17.47 7.73
N GLN A 177 -5.91 17.90 6.48
CA GLN A 177 -7.02 18.79 6.13
C GLN A 177 -8.39 18.14 6.36
N HIS A 178 -8.50 16.84 6.12
CA HIS A 178 -9.70 16.03 6.31
C HIS A 178 -9.78 15.35 7.70
N ALA A 179 -8.90 15.73 8.64
CA ALA A 179 -8.84 15.14 9.99
C ALA A 179 -8.81 13.60 10.00
N VAL A 180 -8.20 12.98 8.97
CA VAL A 180 -8.08 11.52 8.84
C VAL A 180 -7.04 10.98 9.79
N LEU A 181 -7.40 10.00 10.61
CA LEU A 181 -6.55 9.42 11.65
C LEU A 181 -5.49 8.48 11.07
N ALA A 182 -4.36 8.37 11.77
CA ALA A 182 -3.25 7.49 11.41
C ALA A 182 -2.88 6.52 12.57
N PRO A 183 -3.78 5.58 12.93
CA PRO A 183 -3.61 4.77 14.14
C PRO A 183 -2.33 3.93 14.18
N LEU A 184 -1.81 3.51 13.02
CA LEU A 184 -0.52 2.78 12.95
C LEU A 184 0.65 3.69 13.34
N ALA A 185 0.66 4.93 12.85
CA ALA A 185 1.68 5.93 13.19
C ALA A 185 1.54 6.40 14.64
N GLU A 186 0.31 6.59 15.13
CA GLU A 186 0.01 6.94 16.53
C GLU A 186 0.53 5.85 17.49
N ALA A 187 0.39 4.56 17.11
CA ALA A 187 0.95 3.44 17.87
C ALA A 187 2.46 3.24 17.69
N GLY A 188 3.13 4.05 16.86
CA GLY A 188 4.56 3.96 16.57
C GLY A 188 4.97 2.71 15.79
N LEU A 189 4.07 2.10 15.04
CA LEU A 189 4.35 0.90 14.24
C LEU A 189 5.11 1.26 12.97
N THR A 190 6.31 0.69 12.82
CA THR A 190 7.14 0.79 11.61
C THR A 190 6.67 -0.19 10.53
N LYS A 191 7.10 0.04 9.28
CA LYS A 191 6.81 -0.86 8.15
C LYS A 191 7.28 -2.29 8.39
N LEU A 192 8.43 -2.45 9.02
CA LEU A 192 9.01 -3.75 9.32
C LEU A 192 8.18 -4.50 10.37
N GLU A 193 7.77 -3.82 11.43
CA GLU A 193 6.90 -4.38 12.47
C GLU A 193 5.52 -4.76 11.92
N ILE A 194 4.92 -3.89 11.08
CA ILE A 194 3.65 -4.18 10.41
C ILE A 194 3.73 -5.45 9.56
N ARG A 195 4.80 -5.62 8.77
CA ARG A 195 5.03 -6.85 7.99
C ARG A 195 5.16 -8.09 8.87
N ALA A 196 5.91 -7.98 9.97
CA ALA A 196 6.07 -9.07 10.93
C ALA A 196 4.74 -9.47 11.59
N LEU A 197 3.94 -8.48 12.01
CA LEU A 197 2.62 -8.69 12.59
C LEU A 197 1.62 -9.24 11.56
N ALA A 198 1.64 -8.74 10.32
CA ALA A 198 0.80 -9.25 9.25
C ALA A 198 1.13 -10.72 8.93
N LYS A 199 2.43 -11.08 8.91
CA LYS A 199 2.88 -12.46 8.75
C LYS A 199 2.40 -13.35 9.90
N ALA A 200 2.54 -12.89 11.13
CA ALA A 200 2.07 -13.62 12.31
C ALA A 200 0.55 -13.80 12.33
N ALA A 201 -0.20 -12.82 11.79
CA ALA A 201 -1.64 -12.90 11.62
C ALA A 201 -2.08 -13.81 10.44
N GLY A 202 -1.14 -14.33 9.65
CA GLY A 202 -1.43 -15.14 8.46
C GLY A 202 -1.94 -14.33 7.26
N TYR A 203 -1.71 -13.02 7.22
CA TYR A 203 -2.15 -12.17 6.12
C TYR A 203 -1.21 -12.32 4.92
N PRO A 204 -1.67 -12.80 3.75
CA PRO A 204 -0.80 -13.06 2.59
C PRO A 204 -0.15 -11.81 2.01
N VAL A 205 -0.60 -10.62 2.43
CA VAL A 205 -0.05 -9.33 1.97
C VAL A 205 1.29 -8.96 2.65
N TRP A 206 1.77 -9.74 3.62
CA TRP A 206 2.93 -9.38 4.45
C TRP A 206 4.23 -9.22 3.65
N ASP A 207 4.44 -10.01 2.59
CA ASP A 207 5.66 -9.99 1.75
C ASP A 207 5.44 -9.26 0.42
N ARG A 208 4.22 -8.73 0.19
CA ARG A 208 3.89 -8.05 -1.06
C ARG A 208 4.80 -6.84 -1.26
N PRO A 209 5.43 -6.69 -2.45
CA PRO A 209 6.15 -5.47 -2.81
C PRO A 209 5.27 -4.23 -2.72
N ALA A 210 5.88 -3.06 -2.52
CA ALA A 210 5.14 -1.80 -2.59
C ALA A 210 4.51 -1.64 -3.99
N ALA A 211 3.18 -1.44 -4.02
CA ALA A 211 2.41 -1.26 -5.24
C ALA A 211 1.85 0.17 -5.30
N PRO A 212 2.68 1.18 -5.63
CA PRO A 212 2.18 2.53 -5.85
C PRO A 212 1.24 2.54 -7.06
N CYS A 213 0.35 3.54 -7.12
CA CYS A 213 -0.64 3.68 -8.19
C CYS A 213 -0.02 3.74 -9.59
N LEU A 214 -0.75 3.36 -10.64
CA LEU A 214 -0.29 3.36 -12.04
C LEU A 214 0.24 4.73 -12.48
N SER A 215 -0.35 5.83 -11.98
CA SER A 215 0.12 7.19 -12.28
C SER A 215 1.57 7.46 -11.88
N SER A 216 2.10 6.68 -10.92
CA SER A 216 3.52 6.78 -10.53
C SER A 216 4.48 6.29 -11.61
N ARG A 217 3.98 5.65 -12.68
CA ARG A 217 4.75 5.21 -13.84
C ARG A 217 4.86 6.28 -14.90
N VAL A 218 3.97 7.28 -14.87
CA VAL A 218 3.95 8.37 -15.83
C VAL A 218 5.00 9.41 -15.44
N GLU A 219 5.82 9.84 -16.40
CA GLU A 219 6.83 10.87 -16.20
C GLU A 219 6.20 12.19 -15.71
N TYR A 220 6.80 12.82 -14.69
CA TYR A 220 6.30 14.10 -14.19
C TYR A 220 6.16 15.14 -15.29
N GLY A 221 5.09 15.94 -15.24
CA GLY A 221 4.74 16.94 -16.24
C GLY A 221 4.07 16.38 -17.50
N ARG A 222 3.96 15.05 -17.64
CA ARG A 222 3.10 14.44 -18.68
C ARG A 222 1.71 14.24 -18.14
N THR A 223 0.73 14.63 -18.93
CA THR A 223 -0.69 14.45 -18.55
C THR A 223 -1.01 12.99 -18.31
N VAL A 224 -1.61 12.71 -17.16
CA VAL A 224 -2.17 11.41 -16.84
C VAL A 224 -3.56 11.33 -17.45
N THR A 225 -3.77 10.35 -18.33
CA THR A 225 -5.08 10.05 -18.90
C THR A 225 -5.42 8.59 -18.68
N ARG A 226 -6.69 8.22 -18.88
CA ARG A 226 -7.15 6.84 -18.75
C ARG A 226 -6.40 5.92 -19.71
N GLU A 227 -6.22 6.35 -20.96
CA GLU A 227 -5.53 5.59 -22.01
C GLU A 227 -4.07 5.32 -21.63
N VAL A 228 -3.38 6.31 -21.05
CA VAL A 228 -1.99 6.17 -20.57
C VAL A 228 -1.92 5.16 -19.42
N LEU A 229 -2.86 5.21 -18.48
CA LEU A 229 -2.89 4.28 -17.35
C LEU A 229 -3.18 2.85 -17.80
N GLU A 230 -4.16 2.66 -18.69
CA GLU A 230 -4.48 1.37 -19.29
C GLU A 230 -3.32 0.82 -20.12
N GLN A 231 -2.59 1.67 -20.86
CA GLN A 231 -1.40 1.27 -21.61
C GLN A 231 -0.31 0.75 -20.67
N VAL A 232 -0.05 1.46 -19.58
CA VAL A 232 0.91 1.04 -18.56
C VAL A 232 0.48 -0.29 -17.91
N GLU A 233 -0.78 -0.42 -17.54
CA GLU A 233 -1.32 -1.62 -16.91
C GLU A 233 -1.20 -2.84 -17.82
N ARG A 234 -1.62 -2.73 -19.09
CA ARG A 234 -1.45 -3.80 -20.09
C ARG A 234 0.01 -4.19 -20.23
N GLY A 235 0.92 -3.20 -20.31
CA GLY A 235 2.35 -3.47 -20.41
C GLY A 235 2.90 -4.20 -19.18
N GLU A 236 2.55 -3.78 -17.95
CA GLU A 236 3.00 -4.46 -16.74
C GLU A 236 2.42 -5.88 -16.64
N GLU A 237 1.16 -6.07 -17.02
CA GLU A 237 0.52 -7.40 -16.97
C GLU A 237 1.13 -8.36 -18.01
N SER A 238 1.39 -7.89 -19.24
CA SER A 238 2.07 -8.71 -20.26
C SER A 238 3.46 -9.16 -19.80
N LEU A 239 4.22 -8.30 -19.12
CA LEU A 239 5.52 -8.68 -18.57
C LEU A 239 5.42 -9.67 -17.40
N ARG A 240 4.35 -9.59 -16.59
CA ARG A 240 4.07 -10.60 -15.56
C ARG A 240 3.74 -11.96 -16.16
N GLN A 241 3.01 -11.98 -17.27
CA GLN A 241 2.73 -13.23 -18.02
C GLN A 241 4.00 -13.86 -18.58
N LEU A 242 5.02 -13.05 -18.91
CA LEU A 242 6.38 -13.53 -19.22
C LEU A 242 7.14 -14.04 -17.99
N GLY A 243 6.53 -13.99 -16.79
CA GLY A 243 7.05 -14.54 -15.55
C GLY A 243 7.89 -13.58 -14.71
N PHE A 244 7.97 -12.29 -15.03
CA PHE A 244 8.62 -11.29 -14.18
C PHE A 244 7.75 -10.94 -12.97
N ARG A 245 8.34 -10.85 -11.79
CA ARG A 245 7.62 -10.65 -10.53
C ARG A 245 7.63 -9.19 -10.10
N GLU A 246 8.80 -8.57 -10.05
CA GLU A 246 8.96 -7.18 -9.63
C GLU A 246 9.47 -6.33 -10.80
N LEU A 247 8.56 -5.52 -11.33
CA LEU A 247 8.81 -4.73 -12.54
C LEU A 247 8.03 -3.42 -12.52
N ARG A 248 8.42 -2.48 -13.36
CA ARG A 248 7.66 -1.26 -13.69
C ARG A 248 7.81 -0.92 -15.16
N VAL A 249 6.71 -0.54 -15.80
CA VAL A 249 6.70 0.05 -17.13
C VAL A 249 6.54 1.56 -16.99
N ARG A 250 7.63 2.31 -17.12
CA ARG A 250 7.64 3.77 -17.05
C ARG A 250 7.23 4.34 -18.38
N HIS A 251 6.23 5.23 -18.37
CA HIS A 251 5.66 5.85 -19.55
C HIS A 251 6.35 7.20 -19.82
N HIS A 252 7.10 7.28 -20.91
CA HIS A 252 7.75 8.48 -21.44
C HIS A 252 7.18 8.84 -22.81
N GLY A 253 5.85 8.95 -22.92
CA GLY A 253 5.15 9.15 -24.19
C GLY A 253 5.16 7.86 -25.03
N GLU A 254 5.81 7.91 -26.19
CA GLU A 254 5.89 6.74 -27.09
C GLU A 254 6.89 5.66 -26.62
N LEU A 255 7.67 5.96 -25.57
CA LEU A 255 8.73 5.10 -25.08
C LEU A 255 8.33 4.46 -23.76
N ALA A 256 8.43 3.12 -23.69
CA ALA A 256 8.43 2.35 -22.45
C ALA A 256 9.84 2.18 -21.93
N ARG A 257 10.12 2.64 -20.71
CA ARG A 257 11.33 2.29 -19.97
C ARG A 257 10.99 1.22 -18.94
N VAL A 258 11.44 0.01 -19.19
CA VAL A 258 11.17 -1.17 -18.37
C VAL A 258 12.20 -1.26 -17.24
N GLU A 259 11.72 -1.30 -16.01
CA GLU A 259 12.52 -1.59 -14.83
C GLU A 259 12.15 -2.99 -14.33
N ILE A 260 13.11 -3.90 -14.24
CA ILE A 260 12.95 -5.27 -13.74
C ILE A 260 13.84 -5.44 -12.52
N ALA A 261 13.44 -6.23 -11.54
CA ALA A 261 14.25 -6.54 -10.37
C ALA A 261 15.65 -7.06 -10.77
N ARG A 262 16.67 -6.65 -10.02
CA ARG A 262 18.07 -6.93 -10.41
C ARG A 262 18.41 -8.42 -10.52
N ASP A 263 17.80 -9.24 -9.70
CA ASP A 263 17.95 -10.70 -9.71
C ASP A 263 17.28 -11.35 -10.93
N GLU A 264 16.30 -10.66 -11.56
CA GLU A 264 15.62 -11.11 -12.78
C GLU A 264 16.24 -10.51 -14.07
N LEU A 265 17.14 -9.51 -13.99
CA LEU A 265 17.69 -8.82 -15.16
C LEU A 265 18.45 -9.76 -16.11
N ALA A 266 19.21 -10.71 -15.60
CA ALA A 266 19.96 -11.66 -16.43
C ALA A 266 19.04 -12.43 -17.38
N ARG A 267 17.84 -12.78 -16.93
CA ARG A 267 16.81 -13.44 -17.74
C ARG A 267 16.24 -12.49 -18.81
N ALA A 268 16.06 -11.23 -18.47
CA ALA A 268 15.55 -10.22 -19.39
C ALA A 268 16.52 -9.88 -20.55
N LEU A 269 17.83 -10.09 -20.34
CA LEU A 269 18.89 -9.74 -21.29
C LEU A 269 19.18 -10.81 -22.34
N THR A 270 18.45 -11.92 -22.37
CA THR A 270 18.55 -12.88 -23.48
C THR A 270 17.84 -12.33 -24.71
N MET A 271 18.33 -12.63 -25.92
CA MET A 271 17.71 -12.15 -27.16
C MET A 271 16.25 -12.56 -27.26
N GLU A 272 15.93 -13.80 -26.94
CA GLU A 272 14.56 -14.34 -26.94
C GLU A 272 13.64 -13.53 -26.02
N MET A 273 14.10 -13.23 -24.80
CA MET A 273 13.30 -12.48 -23.83
C MET A 273 13.17 -10.99 -24.21
N MET A 274 14.22 -10.38 -24.75
CA MET A 274 14.17 -9.01 -25.27
C MET A 274 13.17 -8.87 -26.43
N ASP A 275 13.13 -9.84 -27.32
CA ASP A 275 12.13 -9.88 -28.41
C ASP A 275 10.71 -10.05 -27.86
N ALA A 276 10.52 -10.94 -26.88
CA ALA A 276 9.21 -11.14 -26.22
C ALA A 276 8.74 -9.88 -25.47
N ILE A 277 9.62 -9.21 -24.71
CA ILE A 277 9.34 -7.94 -24.02
C ILE A 277 8.99 -6.86 -25.04
N SER A 278 9.77 -6.75 -26.12
CA SER A 278 9.52 -5.76 -27.18
C SER A 278 8.16 -5.98 -27.86
N ALA A 279 7.81 -7.23 -28.18
CA ALA A 279 6.53 -7.59 -28.79
C ALA A 279 5.37 -7.24 -27.87
N ALA A 280 5.43 -7.68 -26.61
CA ALA A 280 4.39 -7.45 -25.61
C ALA A 280 4.11 -5.95 -25.38
N LEU A 281 5.15 -5.12 -25.28
CA LEU A 281 4.97 -3.70 -25.02
C LEU A 281 4.55 -2.91 -26.27
N ARG A 282 4.93 -3.36 -27.47
CA ARG A 282 4.40 -2.82 -28.73
C ARG A 282 2.90 -3.13 -28.88
N GLU A 283 2.47 -4.33 -28.51
CA GLU A 283 1.04 -4.70 -28.45
C GLU A 283 0.29 -3.85 -27.43
N ALA A 284 0.92 -3.50 -26.29
CA ALA A 284 0.37 -2.55 -25.33
C ALA A 284 0.28 -1.12 -25.87
N GLY A 285 0.90 -0.79 -27.03
CA GLY A 285 0.80 0.48 -27.74
C GLY A 285 2.04 1.37 -27.67
N PHE A 286 3.18 0.90 -27.13
CA PHE A 286 4.43 1.64 -27.14
C PHE A 286 5.17 1.50 -28.48
N LYS A 287 5.75 2.60 -28.99
CA LYS A 287 6.58 2.54 -30.21
C LYS A 287 8.00 2.07 -29.92
N TYR A 288 8.56 2.52 -28.81
CA TYR A 288 9.92 2.23 -28.39
C TYR A 288 9.92 1.54 -27.05
N VAL A 289 10.79 0.53 -26.92
CA VAL A 289 10.95 -0.25 -25.69
C VAL A 289 12.43 -0.23 -25.29
N THR A 290 12.69 0.15 -24.05
CA THR A 290 14.03 0.19 -23.49
C THR A 290 14.05 -0.51 -22.13
N LEU A 291 15.16 -1.13 -21.80
CA LEU A 291 15.40 -1.73 -20.48
C LEU A 291 16.29 -0.79 -19.66
N ASP A 292 15.89 -0.48 -18.43
CA ASP A 292 16.72 0.26 -17.49
C ASP A 292 17.82 -0.66 -16.95
N CYS A 293 19.07 -0.37 -17.32
CA CYS A 293 20.23 -1.18 -16.92
C CYS A 293 20.48 -1.21 -15.40
N ALA A 294 19.94 -0.23 -14.66
CA ALA A 294 20.03 -0.21 -13.20
C ALA A 294 18.97 -1.10 -12.53
N GLY A 295 17.98 -1.55 -13.30
CA GLY A 295 16.85 -2.33 -12.83
C GLY A 295 15.86 -1.55 -11.99
N PHE A 296 14.92 -2.27 -11.37
CA PHE A 296 13.92 -1.66 -10.50
C PHE A 296 14.55 -1.03 -9.26
N ARG A 297 14.15 0.22 -8.97
CA ARG A 297 14.55 0.97 -7.77
C ARG A 297 13.35 1.78 -7.29
N SER A 298 13.09 1.72 -5.99
CA SER A 298 12.06 2.58 -5.39
C SER A 298 12.41 4.06 -5.62
N GLY A 299 11.43 4.85 -6.07
CA GLY A 299 11.62 6.30 -6.27
C GLY A 299 12.43 6.69 -7.51
N SER A 300 12.71 5.79 -8.46
CA SER A 300 13.50 6.08 -9.68
C SER A 300 12.94 7.28 -10.49
N MET A 301 11.63 7.50 -10.49
CA MET A 301 11.00 8.64 -11.17
C MET A 301 11.24 9.99 -10.47
N ASN A 302 11.63 10.00 -9.20
CA ASN A 302 11.91 11.24 -8.48
C ASN A 302 13.22 11.91 -8.93
N ALA A 303 14.09 11.20 -9.65
CA ALA A 303 15.37 11.73 -10.14
C ALA A 303 15.23 12.95 -11.08
N VAL A 304 14.06 13.13 -11.68
CA VAL A 304 13.77 14.29 -12.56
C VAL A 304 13.19 15.50 -11.81
N LEU A 305 12.86 15.34 -10.51
CA LEU A 305 12.34 16.45 -9.72
C LEU A 305 13.47 17.41 -9.32
N PRO A 306 13.21 18.74 -9.33
CA PRO A 306 14.17 19.73 -8.84
C PRO A 306 14.65 19.42 -7.41
N VAL A 307 15.90 19.76 -7.12
CA VAL A 307 16.52 19.50 -5.81
C VAL A 307 15.74 20.19 -4.69
N GLU A 308 15.15 21.35 -4.95
CA GLU A 308 14.32 22.11 -4.00
C GLU A 308 13.04 21.34 -3.63
N VAL A 309 12.47 20.57 -4.55
CA VAL A 309 11.32 19.71 -4.29
C VAL A 309 11.74 18.49 -3.48
N LEU A 310 12.94 17.95 -3.76
CA LEU A 310 13.50 16.81 -3.03
C LEU A 310 13.98 17.23 -1.63
N ALA A 311 14.53 18.42 -1.48
CA ALA A 311 14.98 18.96 -0.18
C ALA A 311 13.82 19.21 0.80
N ARG A 312 12.63 19.55 0.31
CA ARG A 312 11.40 19.64 1.12
C ARG A 312 10.91 18.27 1.63
N LYS A 313 11.51 17.16 1.16
CA LYS A 313 11.24 15.79 1.64
C LYS A 313 12.05 15.41 2.89
N GLY A 314 12.97 16.26 3.35
CA GLY A 314 13.85 16.00 4.50
C GLY A 314 13.85 17.08 5.58
N ALA A 315 12.90 18.03 5.53
CA ALA A 315 12.79 19.11 6.53
C ALA A 315 11.55 18.93 7.41
#